data_b9a71bc07478aabe9cb44cdc2f3b08c6
#
_entry.id   b9a71bc07478aabe9cb44cdc2f3b08c6
#
_cell.length_a   1.000
_cell.length_b   1.000
_cell.length_c   1.000
_cell.angle_alpha   90.00
_cell.angle_beta   90.00
_cell.angle_gamma   90.00
#
_symmetry.space_group_name_H-M   'P 1'
#
loop_
_entity.id
_entity.type
_entity.pdbx_description
1 polymer ?
#
loop_
_entity_poly.entity_id
_entity_poly.type
_entity_poly.pdbx_seq_one_letter_code
_entity_poly.pdbx_strand_id
1 'polypeptide(L)'
;MDFENIRTPWSDTLKTCAITVCDLDGVVLYQNKRSVEVNGDVRGKSMIPCHSQRSREIIARLMNEGANNAYTISKRGLKKMIYQTPWYEKGEVAGLVEFSLEIPEDMPHYVREQRP
;
A
#
# COMPACT_ATOMS: atom_id res chain seq x y z
N MET A 1 -6.16 -4.24 -16.23
CA MET A 1 -6.70 -2.94 -15.77
C MET A 1 -5.80 -1.83 -16.28
N ASP A 2 -6.39 -0.78 -16.77
CA ASP A 2 -5.66 0.34 -17.34
C ASP A 2 -5.45 1.44 -16.28
N PHE A 3 -4.33 1.41 -15.60
CA PHE A 3 -4.03 2.36 -14.53
C PHE A 3 -3.74 3.78 -15.05
N GLU A 4 -3.41 3.93 -16.32
CA GLU A 4 -3.15 5.26 -16.90
C GLU A 4 -4.43 6.08 -17.04
N ASN A 5 -5.56 5.41 -17.24
CA ASN A 5 -6.86 6.05 -17.47
C ASN A 5 -7.79 5.96 -16.26
N ILE A 6 -7.30 5.44 -15.13
CA ILE A 6 -8.10 5.42 -13.91
C ILE A 6 -8.31 6.84 -13.42
N ARG A 7 -9.57 7.19 -13.20
CA ARG A 7 -9.95 8.48 -12.65
C ARG A 7 -10.46 8.31 -11.23
N THR A 8 -9.59 8.64 -10.30
CA THR A 8 -9.91 8.61 -8.87
C THR A 8 -9.55 9.98 -8.30
N PRO A 9 -10.39 11.00 -8.55
CA PRO A 9 -10.04 12.38 -8.13
C PRO A 9 -9.72 12.49 -6.65
N TRP A 10 -10.35 11.67 -5.83
CA TRP A 10 -10.11 11.66 -4.39
C TRP A 10 -8.70 11.16 -4.04
N SER A 11 -8.10 10.28 -4.83
CA SER A 11 -6.82 9.66 -4.47
C SER A 11 -5.67 10.68 -4.47
N ASP A 12 -5.72 11.67 -5.35
CA ASP A 12 -4.68 12.69 -5.42
C ASP A 12 -4.90 13.84 -4.44
N THR A 13 -6.03 13.86 -3.75
CA THR A 13 -6.29 14.86 -2.72
C THR A 13 -5.98 14.35 -1.31
N LEU A 14 -5.56 13.10 -1.18
CA LEU A 14 -5.17 12.53 0.11
C LEU A 14 -3.80 13.07 0.52
N LYS A 15 -3.77 13.83 1.61
CA LYS A 15 -2.55 14.51 2.06
C LYS A 15 -1.64 13.62 2.89
N THR A 16 -2.22 12.64 3.58
CA THR A 16 -1.49 11.81 4.55
C THR A 16 -1.60 10.33 4.26
N CYS A 17 -2.06 9.97 3.06
CA CYS A 17 -2.20 8.58 2.64
C CYS A 17 -1.54 8.39 1.28
N ALA A 18 -0.42 7.68 1.24
CA ALA A 18 0.24 7.29 0.01
C ALA A 18 -0.31 5.94 -0.45
N ILE A 19 -0.68 5.85 -1.73
CA ILE A 19 -1.18 4.61 -2.33
C ILE A 19 -0.25 4.22 -3.47
N THR A 20 0.28 3.01 -3.39
CA THR A 20 1.19 2.46 -4.40
C THR A 20 0.67 1.09 -4.81
N VAL A 21 0.55 0.86 -6.11
CA VAL A 21 0.06 -0.41 -6.67
C VAL A 21 1.12 -1.00 -7.56
N CYS A 22 1.43 -2.29 -7.38
CA CYS A 22 2.36 -2.99 -8.24
C CYS A 22 1.73 -4.26 -8.83
N ASP A 23 2.40 -4.80 -9.84
CA ASP A 23 2.02 -6.09 -10.43
C ASP A 23 2.69 -7.26 -9.69
N LEU A 24 2.54 -8.47 -10.23
CA LEU A 24 3.10 -9.68 -9.60
C LEU A 24 4.62 -9.69 -9.55
N ASP A 25 5.27 -8.93 -10.42
CA ASP A 25 6.73 -8.81 -10.43
C ASP A 25 7.22 -7.67 -9.54
N GLY A 26 6.30 -6.97 -8.89
CA GLY A 26 6.63 -5.83 -8.06
C GLY A 26 6.84 -4.53 -8.84
N VAL A 27 6.53 -4.52 -10.13
CA VAL A 27 6.65 -3.30 -10.94
C VAL A 27 5.51 -2.36 -10.59
N VAL A 28 5.83 -1.11 -10.26
CA VAL A 28 4.84 -0.12 -9.86
C VAL A 28 4.00 0.30 -11.07
N LEU A 29 2.69 0.13 -10.94
CA LEU A 29 1.72 0.46 -11.98
C LEU A 29 1.01 1.79 -11.71
N TYR A 30 0.87 2.15 -10.45
CA TYR A 30 0.12 3.33 -10.04
C TYR A 30 0.66 3.91 -8.76
N GLN A 31 0.70 5.23 -8.69
CA GLN A 31 0.96 5.98 -7.47
C GLN A 31 0.00 7.17 -7.42
N ASN A 32 -0.60 7.40 -6.25
CA ASN A 32 -1.29 8.67 -6.08
C ASN A 32 -0.26 9.78 -5.82
N LYS A 33 -0.72 11.02 -5.77
CA LYS A 33 0.15 12.17 -5.59
C LYS A 33 1.03 12.04 -4.34
N ARG A 34 0.44 11.63 -3.22
CA ARG A 34 1.20 11.48 -1.96
C ARG A 34 2.28 10.42 -2.06
N SER A 35 2.02 9.31 -2.75
CA SER A 35 3.03 8.29 -2.97
C SER A 35 4.23 8.85 -3.74
N VAL A 36 3.98 9.65 -4.76
CA VAL A 36 5.05 10.30 -5.53
C VAL A 36 5.84 11.28 -4.65
N GLU A 37 5.16 12.04 -3.81
CA GLU A 37 5.83 12.97 -2.88
C GLU A 37 6.75 12.25 -1.90
N VAL A 38 6.32 11.09 -1.38
CA VAL A 38 7.05 10.34 -0.36
C VAL A 38 8.15 9.47 -0.97
N ASN A 39 7.86 8.81 -2.07
CA ASN A 39 8.72 7.77 -2.66
C ASN A 39 9.43 8.20 -3.94
N GLY A 40 9.08 9.35 -4.50
CA GLY A 40 9.47 9.70 -5.86
C GLY A 40 8.59 8.97 -6.88
N ASP A 41 8.68 9.36 -8.13
CA ASP A 41 7.97 8.67 -9.21
C ASP A 41 8.72 7.39 -9.56
N VAL A 42 8.18 6.26 -9.13
CA VAL A 42 8.78 4.93 -9.35
C VAL A 42 7.92 4.05 -10.24
N ARG A 43 6.95 4.64 -10.94
CA ARG A 43 6.12 3.89 -11.89
C ARG A 43 7.00 3.27 -12.97
N GLY A 44 6.73 2.03 -13.29
CA GLY A 44 7.51 1.25 -14.24
C GLY A 44 8.76 0.62 -13.66
N LYS A 45 9.09 0.88 -12.39
CA LYS A 45 10.25 0.31 -11.72
C LYS A 45 9.82 -0.76 -10.74
N SER A 46 10.64 -1.79 -10.56
CA SER A 46 10.37 -2.82 -9.57
C SER A 46 10.74 -2.32 -8.18
N MET A 47 9.83 -2.48 -7.23
CA MET A 47 10.07 -2.15 -5.82
C MET A 47 10.76 -3.28 -5.07
N ILE A 48 10.77 -4.48 -5.62
CA ILE A 48 11.34 -5.66 -4.94
C ILE A 48 12.82 -5.47 -4.58
N PRO A 49 13.69 -4.97 -5.47
CA PRO A 49 15.10 -4.76 -5.11
C PRO A 49 15.32 -3.74 -3.99
N CYS A 50 14.34 -2.88 -3.71
CA CYS A 50 14.46 -1.85 -2.68
C CYS A 50 14.09 -2.37 -1.30
N HIS A 51 13.59 -3.61 -1.19
CA HIS A 51 13.19 -4.21 0.07
C HIS A 51 14.24 -5.20 0.57
N SER A 52 14.29 -5.40 1.89
CA SER A 52 15.10 -6.46 2.48
C SER A 52 14.59 -7.82 1.98
N GLN A 53 15.43 -8.84 2.11
CA GLN A 53 15.03 -10.19 1.73
C GLN A 53 13.79 -10.64 2.51
N ARG A 54 13.73 -10.34 3.80
CA ARG A 54 12.56 -10.68 4.62
C ARG A 54 11.30 -9.99 4.10
N SER A 55 11.40 -8.71 3.76
CA SER A 55 10.26 -7.98 3.20
C SER A 55 9.82 -8.56 1.87
N ARG A 56 10.76 -8.96 1.02
CA ARG A 56 10.45 -9.60 -0.26
C ARG A 56 9.72 -10.92 -0.07
N GLU A 57 10.14 -11.71 0.92
CA GLU A 57 9.48 -12.98 1.24
C GLU A 57 8.06 -12.77 1.74
N ILE A 58 7.85 -11.75 2.58
CA ILE A 58 6.51 -11.40 3.07
C ILE A 58 5.61 -11.00 1.91
N ILE A 59 6.09 -10.12 1.04
CA ILE A 59 5.32 -9.65 -0.13
C ILE A 59 4.95 -10.83 -1.03
N ALA A 60 5.90 -11.71 -1.33
CA ALA A 60 5.64 -12.89 -2.15
C ALA A 60 4.58 -13.78 -1.51
N ARG A 61 4.66 -13.98 -0.19
CA ARG A 61 3.67 -14.79 0.53
C ARG A 61 2.29 -14.15 0.49
N LEU A 62 2.21 -12.82 0.68
CA LEU A 62 0.93 -12.11 0.61
C LEU A 62 0.26 -12.33 -0.74
N MET A 63 1.03 -12.19 -1.81
CA MET A 63 0.49 -12.38 -3.16
C MET A 63 0.08 -13.83 -3.42
N ASN A 64 0.87 -14.81 -2.95
CA ASN A 64 0.57 -16.22 -3.16
C ASN A 64 -0.63 -16.71 -2.34
N GLU A 65 -0.77 -16.21 -1.12
CA GLU A 65 -1.81 -16.68 -0.19
C GLU A 65 -3.04 -15.79 -0.17
N GLY A 66 -3.01 -14.64 -0.83
CA GLY A 66 -4.10 -13.68 -0.76
C GLY A 66 -4.28 -13.07 0.62
N ALA A 67 -3.22 -13.03 1.42
CA ALA A 67 -3.27 -12.53 2.79
C ALA A 67 -2.98 -11.03 2.85
N ASN A 68 -3.31 -10.43 3.98
CA ASN A 68 -3.04 -9.02 4.24
C ASN A 68 -1.93 -8.88 5.28
N ASN A 69 -1.22 -7.76 5.25
CA ASN A 69 -0.21 -7.44 6.23
C ASN A 69 -0.40 -6.00 6.70
N ALA A 70 -0.31 -5.78 8.00
CA ALA A 70 -0.45 -4.44 8.56
C ALA A 70 0.54 -4.27 9.71
N TYR A 71 1.23 -3.13 9.74
CA TYR A 71 2.19 -2.82 10.79
C TYR A 71 2.38 -1.31 10.87
N THR A 72 3.04 -0.86 11.92
CA THR A 72 3.38 0.55 12.05
C THR A 72 4.89 0.76 11.97
N ILE A 73 5.26 1.93 11.48
CA ILE A 73 6.66 2.38 11.47
C ILE A 73 6.72 3.79 12.04
N SER A 74 7.90 4.17 12.51
CA SER A 74 8.21 5.55 12.85
C SER A 74 9.31 6.03 11.92
N LYS A 75 9.07 7.15 11.24
CA LYS A 75 10.02 7.69 10.29
C LYS A 75 9.97 9.22 10.35
N ARG A 76 11.12 9.83 10.62
CA ARG A 76 11.25 11.30 10.68
C ARG A 76 10.26 11.95 11.63
N GLY A 77 10.03 11.31 12.79
CA GLY A 77 9.10 11.83 13.79
C GLY A 77 7.64 11.58 13.51
N LEU A 78 7.32 10.90 12.43
CA LEU A 78 5.96 10.55 12.08
C LEU A 78 5.71 9.07 12.29
N LYS A 79 4.57 8.76 12.87
CA LYS A 79 4.10 7.39 12.97
C LYS A 79 3.20 7.09 11.78
N LYS A 80 3.44 5.97 11.12
CA LYS A 80 2.68 5.56 9.94
C LYS A 80 2.20 4.14 10.11
N MET A 81 0.98 3.87 9.61
CA MET A 81 0.49 2.51 9.44
C MET A 81 0.70 2.11 7.99
N ILE A 82 1.30 0.95 7.81
CA ILE A 82 1.49 0.35 6.48
C ILE A 82 0.49 -0.80 6.36
N TYR A 83 -0.29 -0.78 5.30
CA TYR A 83 -1.24 -1.84 5.01
C TYR A 83 -0.99 -2.36 3.60
N GLN A 84 -0.73 -3.64 3.50
CA GLN A 84 -0.43 -4.30 2.24
C GLN A 84 -1.46 -5.39 1.98
N THR A 85 -2.04 -5.37 0.79
CA THR A 85 -3.05 -6.36 0.41
C THR A 85 -2.94 -6.65 -1.08
N PRO A 86 -3.19 -7.89 -1.50
CA PRO A 86 -3.28 -8.18 -2.92
C PRO A 86 -4.47 -7.47 -3.55
N TRP A 87 -4.36 -7.11 -4.84
CA TRP A 87 -5.50 -6.72 -5.64
C TRP A 87 -5.77 -7.79 -6.69
N TYR A 88 -6.99 -7.83 -7.16
CA TYR A 88 -7.48 -8.93 -7.98
C TYR A 88 -8.00 -8.41 -9.31
N GLU A 89 -7.76 -9.20 -10.35
CA GLU A 89 -8.32 -8.97 -11.66
C GLU A 89 -8.90 -10.29 -12.16
N LYS A 90 -10.18 -10.29 -12.52
CA LYS A 90 -10.87 -11.49 -12.96
C LYS A 90 -10.78 -12.65 -11.96
N GLY A 91 -10.82 -12.32 -10.67
CA GLY A 91 -10.80 -13.32 -9.59
C GLY A 91 -9.42 -13.85 -9.22
N GLU A 92 -8.36 -13.38 -9.88
CA GLU A 92 -7.00 -13.84 -9.60
C GLU A 92 -6.15 -12.69 -9.05
N VAL A 93 -5.19 -13.02 -8.20
CA VAL A 93 -4.26 -12.04 -7.66
C VAL A 93 -3.45 -11.44 -8.82
N ALA A 94 -3.48 -10.12 -8.92
CA ALA A 94 -2.81 -9.40 -10.00
C ALA A 94 -1.59 -8.60 -9.51
N GLY A 95 -1.45 -8.44 -8.21
CA GLY A 95 -0.34 -7.71 -7.62
C GLY A 95 -0.64 -7.30 -6.19
N LEU A 96 -0.02 -6.23 -5.74
CA LEU A 96 -0.12 -5.74 -4.37
C LEU A 96 -0.47 -4.26 -4.34
N VAL A 97 -1.32 -3.88 -3.39
CA VAL A 97 -1.56 -2.47 -3.05
C VAL A 97 -0.95 -2.20 -1.69
N GLU A 98 -0.21 -1.11 -1.57
CA GLU A 98 0.30 -0.63 -0.29
C GLU A 98 -0.29 0.73 0.03
N PHE A 99 -0.85 0.84 1.23
CA PHE A 99 -1.29 2.10 1.80
C PHE A 99 -0.31 2.49 2.90
N SER A 100 0.17 3.72 2.85
CA SER A 100 1.02 4.28 3.91
C SER A 100 0.30 5.49 4.48
N LEU A 101 -0.20 5.36 5.71
CA LEU A 101 -1.03 6.37 6.38
C LEU A 101 -0.26 7.00 7.53
N GLU A 102 -0.24 8.33 7.59
CA GLU A 102 0.20 9.00 8.81
C GLU A 102 -0.89 8.87 9.86
N ILE A 103 -0.52 8.41 11.05
CA ILE A 103 -1.47 8.23 12.16
C ILE A 103 -0.95 8.96 13.39
N PRO A 104 -1.85 9.33 14.33
CA PRO A 104 -1.42 9.93 15.60
C PRO A 104 -0.53 8.96 16.40
N GLU A 105 0.41 9.49 17.18
CA GLU A 105 1.27 8.68 18.05
C GLU A 105 0.43 7.83 19.00
N ASP A 106 -0.57 8.45 19.61
CA ASP A 106 -1.53 7.78 20.49
C ASP A 106 -2.87 7.69 19.75
N MET A 107 -2.96 6.76 18.84
CA MET A 107 -4.17 6.61 18.04
C MET A 107 -5.34 6.19 18.92
N PRO A 108 -6.45 6.95 18.93
CA PRO A 108 -7.61 6.57 19.73
C PRO A 108 -8.16 5.20 19.33
N HIS A 109 -8.59 4.46 20.33
CA HIS A 109 -9.19 3.15 20.10
C HIS A 109 -10.53 3.07 20.82
N TYR A 110 -11.57 2.69 20.09
CA TYR A 110 -12.92 2.57 20.63
C TYR A 110 -13.42 1.16 20.42
N VAL A 111 -13.88 0.56 21.52
CA VAL A 111 -14.53 -0.74 21.42
C VAL A 111 -16.00 -0.49 21.08
N ARG A 112 -16.42 -1.04 19.96
CA ARG A 112 -17.79 -0.94 19.51
C ARG A 112 -18.37 -2.33 19.42
N GLU A 113 -19.25 -2.64 20.38
CA GLU A 113 -19.90 -3.93 20.42
C GLU A 113 -21.29 -3.78 19.81
N GLN A 114 -21.62 -4.74 18.97
CA GLN A 114 -22.95 -4.78 18.41
C GLN A 114 -23.92 -5.31 19.43
N ARG A 115 -25.06 -4.66 19.52
CA ARG A 115 -26.14 -5.13 20.39
C ARG A 115 -27.07 -6.00 19.59
N PRO A 116 -27.49 -7.16 20.15
CA PRO A 116 -28.50 -8.00 19.51
C PRO A 116 -29.82 -7.27 19.38
#